data_bf2a8c4dd647782e5f2417a71bf5fbbe
#
_entry.id   bf2a8c4dd647782e5f2417a71bf5fbbe
#
_cell.length_a   1.000
_cell.length_b   1.000
_cell.length_c   1.000
_cell.angle_alpha   90.00
_cell.angle_beta   90.00
_cell.angle_gamma   90.00
#
_symmetry.space_group_name_H-M   'P 1'
#
loop_
_entity.id
_entity.type
_entity.pdbx_description
1 polymer ?
#
loop_
_entity_poly.entity_id
_entity_poly.type
_entity_poly.pdbx_seq_one_letter_code
_entity_poly.pdbx_strand_id
1 'polypeptide(L)'
;TAYNIYYGWYYGDFADNGKFLDDFHKTNPNMPLAISEYGADASIKFHSADPKVNDYSEEFQALYHETVYPMIAQRDFVWGSFVWNMFDFTSPIRQTADVKNRNIKGLVTFDRQTRKDSFFYYKAMWAKDPFVYIAGKRYQNRAEESISVKVYSNQPNVTLTVNGKTVTQAVLNGNTVFS
;
A
#
# COMPACT_ATOMS: atom_id res chain seq x y z
N THR A 1 -14.37 -11.73 -15.80
CA THR A 1 -15.10 -10.93 -14.80
C THR A 1 -14.13 -10.11 -13.95
N ALA A 2 -14.63 -9.08 -13.24
CA ALA A 2 -13.82 -8.26 -12.33
C ALA A 2 -14.64 -7.88 -11.10
N TYR A 3 -13.97 -7.73 -9.96
CA TYR A 3 -14.61 -7.39 -8.69
C TYR A 3 -13.89 -6.24 -7.99
N ASN A 4 -14.68 -5.39 -7.32
CA ASN A 4 -14.20 -4.44 -6.34
C ASN A 4 -14.11 -5.15 -5.00
N ILE A 5 -12.90 -5.26 -4.42
CA ILE A 5 -12.69 -5.91 -3.13
C ILE A 5 -11.94 -4.99 -2.18
N TYR A 6 -12.43 -4.92 -0.94
CA TYR A 6 -11.89 -4.01 0.08
C TYR A 6 -11.76 -4.69 1.44
N TYR A 7 -11.42 -6.00 1.45
CA TYR A 7 -11.12 -6.71 2.68
C TYR A 7 -9.93 -6.09 3.39
N GLY A 8 -10.06 -5.89 4.69
CA GLY A 8 -9.06 -5.18 5.49
C GLY A 8 -9.19 -3.66 5.46
N TRP A 9 -10.21 -3.11 4.76
CA TRP A 9 -10.56 -1.69 4.83
C TRP A 9 -12.02 -1.44 5.20
N TYR A 10 -12.98 -1.89 4.40
CA TYR A 10 -14.42 -1.72 4.68
C TYR A 10 -15.02 -2.90 5.45
N TYR A 11 -14.46 -4.08 5.29
CA TYR A 11 -14.95 -5.33 5.88
C TYR A 11 -13.84 -6.38 5.90
N GLY A 12 -14.00 -7.40 6.75
CA GLY A 12 -13.08 -8.55 6.84
C GLY A 12 -11.64 -8.18 7.16
N ASP A 13 -10.76 -9.13 6.94
CA ASP A 13 -9.33 -9.01 7.18
C ASP A 13 -8.53 -9.05 5.88
N PHE A 14 -7.24 -8.70 5.92
CA PHE A 14 -6.35 -8.78 4.75
C PHE A 14 -6.33 -10.17 4.10
N ALA A 15 -6.32 -11.24 4.92
CA ALA A 15 -6.29 -12.62 4.44
C ALA A 15 -7.52 -13.00 3.60
N ASP A 16 -8.66 -12.34 3.82
CA ASP A 16 -9.88 -12.61 3.08
C ASP A 16 -9.77 -12.24 1.59
N ASN A 17 -8.84 -11.34 1.22
CA ASN A 17 -8.53 -11.07 -0.19
C ASN A 17 -8.05 -12.35 -0.89
N GLY A 18 -7.06 -13.02 -0.32
CA GLY A 18 -6.54 -14.28 -0.87
C GLY A 18 -7.59 -15.38 -0.90
N LYS A 19 -8.34 -15.51 0.20
CA LYS A 19 -9.42 -16.51 0.30
C LYS A 19 -10.49 -16.30 -0.77
N PHE A 20 -10.95 -15.06 -0.97
CA PHE A 20 -11.91 -14.71 -2.02
C PHE A 20 -11.43 -15.13 -3.41
N LEU A 21 -10.18 -14.80 -3.74
CA LEU A 21 -9.59 -15.15 -5.04
C LEU A 21 -9.54 -16.66 -5.26
N ASP A 22 -9.09 -17.41 -4.26
CA ASP A 22 -8.96 -18.87 -4.33
C ASP A 22 -10.32 -19.58 -4.41
N ASP A 23 -11.31 -19.15 -3.60
CA ASP A 23 -12.67 -19.68 -3.61
C ASP A 23 -13.38 -19.39 -4.94
N PHE A 24 -13.18 -18.19 -5.51
CA PHE A 24 -13.72 -17.86 -6.82
C PHE A 24 -13.14 -18.75 -7.90
N HIS A 25 -11.83 -18.90 -7.97
CA HIS A 25 -11.17 -19.73 -8.97
C HIS A 25 -11.55 -21.21 -8.84
N LYS A 26 -11.64 -21.72 -7.62
CA LYS A 26 -12.08 -23.10 -7.35
C LYS A 26 -13.50 -23.35 -7.90
N THR A 27 -14.39 -22.37 -7.74
CA THR A 27 -15.79 -22.49 -8.20
C THR A 27 -15.92 -22.25 -9.71
N ASN A 28 -15.06 -21.41 -10.28
CA ASN A 28 -15.12 -20.97 -11.66
C ASN A 28 -13.74 -21.11 -12.36
N PRO A 29 -13.20 -22.33 -12.52
CA PRO A 29 -11.81 -22.54 -12.93
C PRO A 29 -11.46 -22.02 -14.33
N ASN A 30 -12.47 -21.89 -15.21
CA ASN A 30 -12.31 -21.42 -16.58
C ASN A 30 -12.69 -19.96 -16.77
N MET A 31 -13.06 -19.25 -15.69
CA MET A 31 -13.49 -17.85 -15.79
C MET A 31 -12.34 -16.91 -15.48
N PRO A 32 -11.90 -16.04 -16.41
CA PRO A 32 -10.90 -15.03 -16.14
C PRO A 32 -11.34 -14.09 -15.02
N LEU A 33 -10.47 -13.85 -14.06
CA LEU A 33 -10.69 -12.98 -12.91
C LEU A 33 -9.78 -11.76 -12.94
N ALA A 34 -10.32 -10.60 -12.62
CA ALA A 34 -9.55 -9.40 -12.30
C ALA A 34 -10.07 -8.76 -11.03
N ILE A 35 -9.25 -7.92 -10.43
CA ILE A 35 -9.65 -7.03 -9.33
C ILE A 35 -9.75 -5.62 -9.89
N SER A 36 -10.98 -5.12 -10.04
CA SER A 36 -11.26 -3.80 -10.62
C SER A 36 -11.02 -2.66 -9.65
N GLU A 37 -11.10 -2.92 -8.33
CA GLU A 37 -10.75 -1.94 -7.31
C GLU A 37 -10.26 -2.63 -6.04
N TYR A 38 -9.22 -2.08 -5.44
CA TYR A 38 -8.77 -2.33 -4.07
C TYR A 38 -7.97 -1.14 -3.56
N GLY A 39 -8.01 -0.85 -2.25
CA GLY A 39 -7.28 0.29 -1.68
C GLY A 39 -7.82 0.72 -0.32
N ALA A 40 -7.09 1.59 0.35
CA ALA A 40 -7.43 2.18 1.63
C ALA A 40 -7.28 3.70 1.61
N ASP A 41 -8.12 4.43 2.36
CA ASP A 41 -7.98 5.87 2.50
C ASP A 41 -6.78 6.24 3.37
N ALA A 42 -6.09 7.34 3.02
CA ALA A 42 -5.05 7.93 3.87
C ALA A 42 -4.92 9.44 3.70
N SER A 43 -4.78 10.13 4.81
CA SER A 43 -4.35 11.53 4.87
C SER A 43 -2.85 11.61 5.11
N ILE A 44 -2.14 12.45 4.37
CA ILE A 44 -0.70 12.72 4.57
C ILE A 44 -0.40 13.45 5.88
N LYS A 45 -1.41 13.80 6.65
CA LYS A 45 -1.28 14.46 7.96
C LYS A 45 -1.42 13.48 9.13
N PHE A 46 -1.91 12.28 8.87
CA PHE A 46 -2.13 11.26 9.88
C PHE A 46 -1.06 10.19 9.79
N HIS A 47 -0.45 9.92 10.91
CA HIS A 47 0.65 8.96 11.05
C HIS A 47 0.44 8.06 12.25
N SER A 48 0.92 6.82 12.17
CA SER A 48 0.82 5.83 13.23
C SER A 48 2.04 4.91 13.24
N ALA A 49 2.60 4.69 14.42
CA ALA A 49 3.63 3.67 14.63
C ALA A 49 3.04 2.25 14.68
N ASP A 50 1.74 2.14 15.02
CA ASP A 50 0.96 0.90 15.04
C ASP A 50 -0.31 1.10 14.21
N PRO A 51 -0.21 1.08 12.85
CA PRO A 51 -1.31 1.43 11.96
C PRO A 51 -2.44 0.42 12.05
N LYS A 52 -3.67 0.94 12.15
CA LYS A 52 -4.90 0.14 12.29
C LYS A 52 -5.94 0.56 11.26
N VAL A 53 -6.84 -0.37 10.95
CA VAL A 53 -7.96 -0.12 10.05
C VAL A 53 -8.75 1.12 10.47
N ASN A 54 -9.05 1.99 9.52
CA ASN A 54 -9.76 3.25 9.72
C ASN A 54 -9.02 4.31 10.57
N ASP A 55 -7.72 4.20 10.78
CA ASP A 55 -6.92 5.27 11.39
C ASP A 55 -6.55 6.37 10.39
N TYR A 56 -6.76 6.11 9.10
CA TYR A 56 -6.46 6.98 7.97
C TYR A 56 -5.00 7.42 7.87
N SER A 57 -4.09 6.74 8.57
CA SER A 57 -2.66 7.02 8.49
C SER A 57 -2.10 6.61 7.13
N GLU A 58 -1.06 7.30 6.71
CA GLU A 58 -0.33 6.95 5.49
C GLU A 58 0.34 5.57 5.63
N GLU A 59 0.77 5.24 6.85
CA GLU A 59 1.37 3.95 7.20
C GLU A 59 0.36 2.80 7.05
N PHE A 60 -0.93 3.02 7.39
CA PHE A 60 -1.96 2.00 7.15
C PHE A 60 -2.22 1.78 5.66
N GLN A 61 -2.31 2.85 4.87
CA GLN A 61 -2.46 2.69 3.42
C GLN A 61 -1.28 1.90 2.82
N ALA A 62 -0.06 2.21 3.24
CA ALA A 62 1.13 1.49 2.82
C ALA A 62 1.04 0.00 3.20
N LEU A 63 0.73 -0.31 4.46
CA LEU A 63 0.54 -1.68 4.98
C LEU A 63 -0.53 -2.44 4.20
N TYR A 64 -1.67 -1.78 3.88
CA TYR A 64 -2.73 -2.38 3.09
C TYR A 64 -2.20 -2.86 1.73
N HIS A 65 -1.53 -1.99 1.00
CA HIS A 65 -1.02 -2.33 -0.34
C HIS A 65 0.13 -3.35 -0.30
N GLU A 66 1.02 -3.24 0.68
CA GLU A 66 2.12 -4.19 0.92
C GLU A 66 1.62 -5.60 1.22
N THR A 67 0.44 -5.72 1.83
CA THR A 67 -0.15 -7.00 2.21
C THR A 67 -1.04 -7.56 1.10
N VAL A 68 -1.91 -6.73 0.52
CA VAL A 68 -2.94 -7.19 -0.42
C VAL A 68 -2.37 -7.43 -1.82
N TYR A 69 -1.51 -6.54 -2.32
CA TYR A 69 -0.98 -6.69 -3.67
C TYR A 69 -0.18 -8.00 -3.89
N PRO A 70 0.71 -8.45 -3.01
CA PRO A 70 1.36 -9.75 -3.16
C PRO A 70 0.39 -10.92 -3.22
N MET A 71 -0.72 -10.88 -2.45
CA MET A 71 -1.75 -11.91 -2.51
C MET A 71 -2.40 -11.99 -3.90
N ILE A 72 -2.60 -10.84 -4.55
CA ILE A 72 -3.12 -10.78 -5.91
C ILE A 72 -2.07 -11.26 -6.92
N ALA A 73 -0.85 -10.70 -6.83
CA ALA A 73 0.21 -10.91 -7.80
C ALA A 73 0.76 -12.35 -7.86
N GLN A 74 0.59 -13.13 -6.78
CA GLN A 74 0.99 -14.54 -6.70
C GLN A 74 0.00 -15.51 -7.36
N ARG A 75 -1.12 -15.00 -7.91
CA ARG A 75 -2.19 -15.83 -8.48
C ARG A 75 -2.26 -15.67 -9.99
N ASP A 76 -1.66 -16.59 -10.70
CA ASP A 76 -1.55 -16.59 -12.17
C ASP A 76 -2.91 -16.54 -12.90
N PHE A 77 -3.98 -16.98 -12.23
CA PHE A 77 -5.33 -16.91 -12.77
C PHE A 77 -5.97 -15.51 -12.69
N VAL A 78 -5.33 -14.56 -11.98
CA VAL A 78 -5.77 -13.16 -11.96
C VAL A 78 -5.05 -12.40 -13.08
N TRP A 79 -5.77 -12.07 -14.13
CA TRP A 79 -5.20 -11.43 -15.32
C TRP A 79 -4.90 -9.93 -15.15
N GLY A 80 -5.44 -9.30 -14.11
CA GLY A 80 -5.20 -7.89 -13.87
C GLY A 80 -5.75 -7.39 -12.54
N SER A 81 -5.15 -6.33 -12.03
CA SER A 81 -5.61 -5.64 -10.83
C SER A 81 -5.44 -4.13 -10.98
N PHE A 82 -6.40 -3.38 -10.45
CA PHE A 82 -6.46 -1.93 -10.56
C PHE A 82 -6.59 -1.31 -9.17
N VAL A 83 -5.57 -0.57 -8.77
CA VAL A 83 -5.60 0.17 -7.50
C VAL A 83 -6.67 1.24 -7.56
N TRP A 84 -7.51 1.32 -6.56
CA TRP A 84 -8.39 2.45 -6.34
C TRP A 84 -7.80 3.36 -5.27
N ASN A 85 -7.15 4.49 -5.68
CA ASN A 85 -6.96 4.86 -7.06
C ASN A 85 -5.66 5.67 -7.22
N MET A 86 -5.37 6.21 -8.39
CA MET A 86 -4.13 6.96 -8.61
C MET A 86 -4.13 8.31 -7.89
N PHE A 87 -5.25 9.04 -7.90
CA PHE A 87 -5.34 10.39 -7.35
C PHE A 87 -6.51 10.53 -6.38
N ASP A 88 -6.32 11.27 -5.29
CA ASP A 88 -7.45 11.76 -4.53
C ASP A 88 -8.36 12.58 -5.43
N PHE A 89 -9.69 12.47 -5.26
CA PHE A 89 -10.67 13.13 -6.12
C PHE A 89 -11.89 13.62 -5.36
N THR A 90 -12.65 14.51 -5.99
CA THR A 90 -13.90 15.04 -5.43
C THR A 90 -14.95 13.95 -5.30
N SER A 91 -15.52 13.82 -4.12
CA SER A 91 -16.65 12.92 -3.82
C SER A 91 -17.61 13.62 -2.86
N PRO A 92 -18.68 14.26 -3.36
CA PRO A 92 -19.53 15.15 -2.58
C PRO A 92 -20.19 14.52 -1.36
N ILE A 93 -20.40 13.20 -1.38
CA ILE A 93 -21.05 12.46 -0.30
C ILE A 93 -20.06 12.01 0.81
N ARG A 94 -18.75 12.23 0.62
CA ARG A 94 -17.75 11.74 1.56
C ARG A 94 -17.34 12.79 2.58
N GLN A 95 -17.26 12.33 3.84
CA GLN A 95 -16.50 12.99 4.89
C GLN A 95 -15.48 11.95 5.38
N THR A 96 -14.20 12.17 5.11
CA THR A 96 -13.16 11.17 5.36
C THR A 96 -11.99 11.83 6.07
N ALA A 97 -11.67 11.37 7.26
CA ALA A 97 -10.58 11.90 8.08
C ALA A 97 -10.70 13.44 8.28
N ASP A 98 -9.68 14.18 7.88
CA ASP A 98 -9.61 15.64 7.99
C ASP A 98 -10.17 16.38 6.77
N VAL A 99 -10.72 15.69 5.78
CA VAL A 99 -11.19 16.30 4.54
C VAL A 99 -12.67 16.03 4.29
N LYS A 100 -13.36 17.04 3.71
CA LYS A 100 -14.74 16.94 3.26
C LYS A 100 -14.80 16.84 1.75
N ASN A 101 -15.83 16.15 1.24
CA ASN A 101 -16.11 16.04 -0.19
C ASN A 101 -14.95 15.44 -1.01
N ARG A 102 -14.16 14.53 -0.42
CA ARG A 102 -13.04 13.88 -1.10
C ARG A 102 -12.97 12.40 -0.78
N ASN A 103 -12.63 11.63 -1.81
CA ASN A 103 -12.08 10.30 -1.66
C ASN A 103 -10.55 10.45 -1.56
N ILE A 104 -9.95 9.91 -0.52
CA ILE A 104 -8.51 10.01 -0.26
C ILE A 104 -7.78 8.66 -0.36
N LYS A 105 -8.32 7.73 -1.15
CA LYS A 105 -7.64 6.47 -1.50
C LYS A 105 -6.54 6.64 -2.55
N GLY A 106 -6.38 7.86 -3.08
CA GLY A 106 -5.33 8.15 -4.05
C GLY A 106 -3.94 7.78 -3.54
N LEU A 107 -3.11 7.25 -4.44
CA LEU A 107 -1.67 7.13 -4.21
C LEU A 107 -0.97 8.50 -4.28
N VAL A 108 -1.65 9.49 -4.84
CA VAL A 108 -1.21 10.88 -4.99
C VAL A 108 -2.32 11.80 -4.48
N THR A 109 -1.94 12.86 -3.79
CA THR A 109 -2.88 13.84 -3.23
C THR A 109 -3.71 14.57 -4.30
N PHE A 110 -4.81 15.16 -3.86
CA PHE A 110 -5.78 15.86 -4.72
C PHE A 110 -5.15 16.94 -5.59
N ASP A 111 -4.21 17.70 -5.03
CA ASP A 111 -3.46 18.75 -5.72
C ASP A 111 -2.34 18.26 -6.64
N ARG A 112 -2.13 16.94 -6.68
CA ARG A 112 -1.07 16.26 -7.45
C ARG A 112 0.36 16.54 -6.98
N GLN A 113 0.54 17.21 -5.85
CA GLN A 113 1.86 17.63 -5.39
C GLN A 113 2.59 16.55 -4.60
N THR A 114 1.84 15.72 -3.84
CA THR A 114 2.44 14.71 -2.97
C THR A 114 2.12 13.29 -3.43
N ARG A 115 3.16 12.50 -3.68
CA ARG A 115 3.06 11.04 -3.80
C ARG A 115 3.13 10.45 -2.40
N LYS A 116 2.11 9.66 -2.03
CA LYS A 116 2.07 8.96 -0.75
C LYS A 116 3.04 7.77 -0.76
N ASP A 117 3.37 7.20 0.38
CA ASP A 117 4.34 6.10 0.47
C ASP A 117 3.91 4.88 -0.36
N SER A 118 2.63 4.57 -0.41
CA SER A 118 2.08 3.50 -1.24
C SER A 118 2.32 3.68 -2.75
N PHE A 119 2.45 4.93 -3.27
CA PHE A 119 2.90 5.17 -4.63
C PHE A 119 4.31 4.62 -4.87
N PHE A 120 5.21 4.85 -3.93
CA PHE A 120 6.60 4.39 -4.05
C PHE A 120 6.74 2.89 -3.85
N TYR A 121 5.84 2.26 -3.08
CA TYR A 121 5.72 0.81 -3.04
C TYR A 121 5.43 0.25 -4.44
N TYR A 122 4.40 0.73 -5.14
CA TYR A 122 4.12 0.27 -6.50
C TYR A 122 5.22 0.63 -7.49
N LYS A 123 5.90 1.75 -7.32
CA LYS A 123 7.07 2.07 -8.13
C LYS A 123 8.17 1.02 -7.94
N ALA A 124 8.41 0.58 -6.72
CA ALA A 124 9.38 -0.51 -6.45
C ALA A 124 8.95 -1.84 -7.07
N MET A 125 7.63 -2.14 -7.10
CA MET A 125 7.10 -3.38 -7.69
C MET A 125 7.11 -3.39 -9.22
N TRP A 126 6.94 -2.23 -9.88
CA TRP A 126 6.66 -2.18 -11.32
C TRP A 126 7.72 -1.46 -12.17
N ALA A 127 8.57 -0.63 -11.59
CA ALA A 127 9.60 0.08 -12.33
C ALA A 127 10.72 -0.87 -12.78
N LYS A 128 11.24 -0.64 -14.00
CA LYS A 128 12.39 -1.38 -14.55
C LYS A 128 13.72 -0.76 -14.14
N ASP A 129 13.75 0.58 -14.01
CA ASP A 129 14.95 1.30 -13.62
C ASP A 129 15.25 1.07 -12.12
N PRO A 130 16.52 1.00 -11.72
CA PRO A 130 16.91 0.88 -10.32
C PRO A 130 16.25 1.96 -9.44
N PHE A 131 15.64 1.53 -8.35
CA PHE A 131 14.86 2.41 -7.49
C PHE A 131 15.04 2.07 -6.01
N VAL A 132 15.16 3.11 -5.18
CA VAL A 132 15.13 3.02 -3.72
C VAL A 132 14.44 4.24 -3.12
N TYR A 133 13.65 4.03 -2.10
CA TYR A 133 12.92 5.09 -1.39
C TYR A 133 12.75 4.75 0.08
N ILE A 134 13.05 5.70 0.96
CA ILE A 134 12.75 5.59 2.39
C ILE A 134 11.32 6.09 2.63
N ALA A 135 10.45 5.21 3.13
CA ALA A 135 9.08 5.54 3.51
C ALA A 135 9.00 6.20 4.90
N GLY A 136 7.85 6.75 5.24
CA GLY A 136 7.58 7.37 6.55
C GLY A 136 8.29 8.71 6.77
N LYS A 137 8.75 9.40 5.73
CA LYS A 137 9.48 10.68 5.86
C LYS A 137 8.61 11.81 6.41
N ARG A 138 7.30 11.75 6.22
CA ARG A 138 6.34 12.74 6.73
C ARG A 138 6.00 12.53 8.20
N TYR A 139 6.20 11.33 8.71
CA TYR A 139 6.04 11.02 10.13
C TYR A 139 7.24 11.55 10.93
N GLN A 140 7.27 12.85 11.19
CA GLN A 140 8.41 13.53 11.83
C GLN A 140 8.34 13.47 13.37
N ASN A 141 7.13 13.62 13.95
CA ASN A 141 6.93 13.64 15.38
C ASN A 141 6.71 12.21 15.90
N ARG A 142 7.79 11.55 16.26
CA ARG A 142 7.78 10.19 16.82
C ARG A 142 8.09 10.22 18.29
N ALA A 143 7.39 9.40 19.06
CA ALA A 143 7.57 9.28 20.50
C ALA A 143 8.43 8.06 20.90
N GLU A 144 8.67 7.15 19.96
CA GLU A 144 9.39 5.91 20.19
C GLU A 144 10.90 6.15 20.31
N GLU A 145 11.56 5.46 21.23
CA GLU A 145 13.02 5.45 21.36
C GLU A 145 13.73 4.75 20.19
N SER A 146 13.10 3.76 19.61
CA SER A 146 13.52 3.05 18.40
C SER A 146 12.58 3.32 17.25
N ILE A 147 13.13 3.53 16.06
CA ILE A 147 12.37 3.84 14.86
C ILE A 147 12.66 2.80 13.80
N SER A 148 11.63 2.12 13.33
CA SER A 148 11.72 1.28 12.14
C SER A 148 11.85 2.14 10.89
N VAL A 149 12.88 1.87 10.08
CA VAL A 149 13.11 2.53 8.79
C VAL A 149 12.67 1.60 7.67
N LYS A 150 11.51 1.88 7.07
CA LYS A 150 10.98 1.14 5.94
C LYS A 150 11.56 1.66 4.63
N VAL A 151 11.99 0.74 3.76
CA VAL A 151 12.57 1.06 2.46
C VAL A 151 11.86 0.29 1.36
N TYR A 152 11.48 0.97 0.28
CA TYR A 152 10.98 0.37 -0.96
C TYR A 152 12.07 0.33 -2.01
N SER A 153 12.28 -0.82 -2.63
CA SER A 153 13.29 -0.98 -3.68
C SER A 153 12.95 -2.14 -4.62
N ASN A 154 13.34 -2.01 -5.87
CA ASN A 154 13.33 -3.10 -6.85
C ASN A 154 14.70 -3.79 -7.00
N GLN A 155 15.66 -3.43 -6.14
CA GLN A 155 16.98 -4.09 -6.07
C GLN A 155 16.95 -5.19 -5.02
N PRO A 156 17.70 -6.30 -5.20
CA PRO A 156 17.64 -7.46 -4.30
C PRO A 156 18.17 -7.15 -2.89
N ASN A 157 19.03 -6.16 -2.76
CA ASN A 157 19.61 -5.74 -1.48
C ASN A 157 19.65 -4.23 -1.39
N VAL A 158 19.46 -3.71 -0.19
CA VAL A 158 19.64 -2.31 0.16
C VAL A 158 20.57 -2.18 1.38
N THR A 159 21.26 -1.06 1.45
CA THR A 159 22.15 -0.74 2.57
C THR A 159 21.67 0.54 3.22
N LEU A 160 21.41 0.49 4.51
CA LEU A 160 21.17 1.66 5.35
C LEU A 160 22.45 2.03 6.07
N THR A 161 22.86 3.29 6.01
CA THR A 161 23.98 3.83 6.78
C THR A 161 23.47 4.93 7.70
N VAL A 162 23.69 4.77 9.00
CA VAL A 162 23.32 5.74 10.04
C VAL A 162 24.53 6.06 10.87
N ASN A 163 24.94 7.33 10.93
CA ASN A 163 26.12 7.79 11.70
C ASN A 163 27.37 6.95 11.43
N GLY A 164 27.61 6.59 10.18
CA GLY A 164 28.78 5.78 9.77
C GLY A 164 28.65 4.27 10.02
N LYS A 165 27.58 3.79 10.65
CA LYS A 165 27.32 2.36 10.78
C LYS A 165 26.43 1.90 9.63
N THR A 166 26.85 0.82 8.98
CA THR A 166 26.17 0.21 7.84
C THR A 166 25.40 -1.03 8.27
N VAL A 167 24.12 -1.09 7.86
CA VAL A 167 23.23 -2.26 8.02
C VAL A 167 22.75 -2.68 6.64
N THR A 168 22.83 -3.97 6.31
CA THR A 168 22.43 -4.53 5.03
C THR A 168 21.22 -5.42 5.20
N GLN A 169 20.24 -5.28 4.32
CA GLN A 169 19.00 -6.06 4.32
C GLN A 169 18.65 -6.55 2.91
N ALA A 170 18.00 -7.73 2.83
CA ALA A 170 17.38 -8.20 1.60
C ALA A 170 16.00 -7.56 1.43
N VAL A 171 15.64 -7.25 0.19
CA VAL A 171 14.31 -6.73 -0.16
C VAL A 171 13.34 -7.90 -0.35
N LEU A 172 12.17 -7.81 0.25
CA LEU A 172 11.09 -8.77 0.10
C LEU A 172 9.80 -8.04 -0.32
N ASN A 173 9.16 -8.53 -1.40
CA ASN A 173 7.92 -7.94 -1.93
C ASN A 173 8.02 -6.42 -2.15
N GLY A 174 9.15 -5.96 -2.68
CA GLY A 174 9.38 -4.54 -2.95
C GLY A 174 9.74 -3.69 -1.74
N ASN A 175 9.79 -4.25 -0.53
CA ASN A 175 10.14 -3.52 0.67
C ASN A 175 11.09 -4.28 1.61
N THR A 176 11.71 -3.54 2.52
CA THR A 176 12.40 -4.07 3.70
C THR A 176 12.28 -3.08 4.86
N VAL A 177 12.48 -3.56 6.10
CA VAL A 177 12.41 -2.73 7.31
C VAL A 177 13.67 -2.92 8.12
N PHE A 178 14.33 -1.82 8.47
CA PHE A 178 15.42 -1.76 9.43
C PHE A 178 14.88 -1.29 10.77
N SER A 179 15.20 -1.93 11.87
CA SER A 179 14.77 -1.58 13.23
C SER A 179 15.92 -1.55 14.21
#